data_38c772e9c851be718b302b6ab5f2a80c
#
_entry.id   38c772e9c851be718b302b6ab5f2a80c
#
_cell.length_a   1.000
_cell.length_b   1.000
_cell.length_c   1.000
_cell.angle_alpha   90.00
_cell.angle_beta   90.00
_cell.angle_gamma   90.00
#
_symmetry.space_group_name_H-M   'P 1'
#
loop_
_entity.id
_entity.type
_entity.pdbx_description
1 polymer ?
#
loop_
_entity_poly.entity_id
_entity_poly.type
_entity_poly.pdbx_seq_one_letter_code
_entity_poly.pdbx_strand_id
1 'polypeptide(L)'
;NIYNEKIKEDNYSEEKTIESIKKALREIRFNNDGYLFIYTMEGKNILNGEFPNLEGKNLWEYTDSKGTFIAKEMSEILKSKDETFYEWYWKESSNDETEYKKIGFFKKIPTLNMYIGTGYYEKNFKEQTQKRILKKLNNFKLKAPEYIFIYDLNGISLVNPKKELLGTNRYNIQSEDGQFNLSN
;
A
#
# COMPACT_ATOMS: atom_id res chain seq x y z
N ASN A 1 6.01 -2.30 27.41
CA ASN A 1 5.14 -3.03 26.51
C ASN A 1 3.73 -3.06 27.11
N ILE A 2 2.77 -2.37 26.49
CA ILE A 2 1.38 -2.14 26.97
C ILE A 2 0.69 -3.45 27.40
N TYR A 3 0.96 -4.57 26.70
CA TYR A 3 0.44 -5.89 27.04
C TYR A 3 1.00 -6.40 28.38
N ASN A 4 2.29 -6.33 28.58
CA ASN A 4 2.95 -6.82 29.81
C ASN A 4 2.69 -5.93 31.04
N GLU A 5 2.41 -4.64 30.83
CA GLU A 5 2.06 -3.72 31.91
C GLU A 5 0.60 -3.95 32.38
N LYS A 6 -0.33 -4.20 31.44
CA LYS A 6 -1.76 -4.42 31.75
C LYS A 6 -2.08 -5.79 32.34
N ILE A 7 -1.30 -6.84 32.03
CA ILE A 7 -1.44 -8.16 32.71
C ILE A 7 -1.01 -8.09 34.18
N LYS A 8 -0.13 -7.16 34.54
CA LYS A 8 0.33 -6.97 35.93
C LYS A 8 -0.68 -6.22 36.82
N GLU A 9 -1.61 -5.51 36.24
CA GLU A 9 -2.72 -4.89 36.94
C GLU A 9 -3.92 -5.85 36.93
N ASP A 10 -4.17 -6.52 38.05
CA ASP A 10 -5.27 -7.46 38.26
C ASP A 10 -6.58 -7.04 37.63
N ASN A 11 -7.12 -7.89 36.71
CA ASN A 11 -8.43 -7.87 36.03
C ASN A 11 -8.49 -7.55 34.53
N TYR A 12 -7.41 -7.52 33.76
CA TYR A 12 -7.53 -7.47 32.31
C TYR A 12 -7.50 -8.86 31.68
N SER A 13 -8.67 -9.34 31.21
CA SER A 13 -8.72 -10.56 30.42
C SER A 13 -8.03 -10.34 29.05
N GLU A 14 -7.44 -11.40 28.50
CA GLU A 14 -6.84 -11.39 27.15
C GLU A 14 -7.80 -10.78 26.12
N GLU A 15 -9.09 -11.10 26.22
CA GLU A 15 -10.16 -10.58 25.36
C GLU A 15 -10.27 -9.05 25.43
N LYS A 16 -10.28 -8.45 26.60
CA LYS A 16 -10.31 -6.99 26.78
C LYS A 16 -9.05 -6.32 26.21
N THR A 17 -7.91 -6.99 26.33
CA THR A 17 -6.64 -6.50 25.75
C THR A 17 -6.72 -6.50 24.23
N ILE A 18 -7.19 -7.58 23.61
CA ILE A 18 -7.39 -7.69 22.16
C ILE A 18 -8.36 -6.62 21.66
N GLU A 19 -9.51 -6.43 22.32
CA GLU A 19 -10.47 -5.40 21.93
C GLU A 19 -9.90 -3.97 22.04
N SER A 20 -9.08 -3.69 23.04
CA SER A 20 -8.37 -2.41 23.18
C SER A 20 -7.37 -2.20 22.04
N ILE A 21 -6.63 -3.23 21.66
CA ILE A 21 -5.71 -3.21 20.51
C ILE A 21 -6.49 -2.97 19.21
N LYS A 22 -7.58 -3.70 18.99
CA LYS A 22 -8.44 -3.53 17.81
C LYS A 22 -8.95 -2.10 17.69
N LYS A 23 -9.47 -1.54 18.77
CA LYS A 23 -9.96 -0.15 18.80
C LYS A 23 -8.86 0.87 18.50
N ALA A 24 -7.67 0.68 19.02
CA ALA A 24 -6.55 1.59 18.78
C ALA A 24 -6.02 1.53 17.34
N LEU A 25 -6.08 0.37 16.69
CA LEU A 25 -5.44 0.15 15.39
C LEU A 25 -6.40 0.24 14.21
N ARG A 26 -7.71 0.09 14.41
CA ARG A 26 -8.74 0.02 13.36
C ARG A 26 -8.75 1.22 12.44
N GLU A 27 -8.60 2.41 12.99
CA GLU A 27 -8.69 3.67 12.26
C GLU A 27 -7.35 4.14 11.67
N ILE A 28 -6.28 3.40 11.90
CA ILE A 28 -4.97 3.76 11.35
C ILE A 28 -4.99 3.56 9.85
N ARG A 29 -4.68 4.64 9.11
CA ARG A 29 -4.52 4.65 7.66
C ARG A 29 -3.22 5.33 7.29
N PHE A 30 -2.61 4.88 6.21
CA PHE A 30 -1.41 5.49 5.64
C PHE A 30 -1.38 5.33 4.12
N ASN A 31 -0.81 6.33 3.45
CA ASN A 31 -0.67 6.34 1.97
C ASN A 31 -1.97 6.07 1.21
N ASN A 32 -3.11 6.60 1.69
CA ASN A 32 -4.46 6.53 1.14
C ASN A 32 -5.15 5.15 1.19
N ASP A 33 -4.43 4.04 1.06
CA ASP A 33 -4.97 2.67 0.95
C ASP A 33 -4.35 1.69 1.94
N GLY A 34 -3.36 2.13 2.73
CA GLY A 34 -2.73 1.30 3.76
C GLY A 34 -3.58 1.20 5.01
N TYR A 35 -3.77 -0.02 5.50
CA TYR A 35 -4.49 -0.35 6.73
C TYR A 35 -3.78 -1.49 7.47
N LEU A 36 -4.11 -1.67 8.74
CA LEU A 36 -3.58 -2.75 9.56
C LEU A 36 -4.54 -3.94 9.59
N PHE A 37 -3.96 -5.12 9.65
CA PHE A 37 -4.68 -6.36 9.90
C PHE A 37 -3.89 -7.26 10.87
N ILE A 38 -4.62 -8.08 11.64
CA ILE A 38 -4.04 -9.01 12.62
C ILE A 38 -4.68 -10.38 12.40
N TYR A 39 -3.84 -11.41 12.42
CA TYR A 39 -4.24 -12.81 12.36
C TYR A 39 -3.58 -13.60 13.49
N THR A 40 -4.24 -14.65 13.94
CA THR A 40 -3.55 -15.70 14.71
C THR A 40 -2.67 -16.53 13.79
N MET A 41 -1.71 -17.24 14.36
CA MET A 41 -0.84 -18.16 13.60
C MET A 41 -1.63 -19.34 13.00
N GLU A 42 -2.89 -19.56 13.39
CA GLU A 42 -3.82 -20.57 12.84
C GLU A 42 -4.79 -19.98 11.79
N GLY A 43 -4.55 -18.72 11.37
CA GLY A 43 -5.28 -18.08 10.26
C GLY A 43 -6.60 -17.41 10.63
N LYS A 44 -6.96 -17.28 11.91
CA LYS A 44 -8.15 -16.53 12.32
C LYS A 44 -7.88 -15.04 12.22
N ASN A 45 -8.71 -14.31 11.48
CA ASN A 45 -8.63 -12.85 11.40
C ASN A 45 -9.14 -12.21 12.71
N ILE A 46 -8.32 -11.41 13.35
CA ILE A 46 -8.61 -10.71 14.61
C ILE A 46 -9.01 -9.27 14.34
N LEU A 47 -8.28 -8.61 13.44
CA LEU A 47 -8.53 -7.23 13.02
C LEU A 47 -8.33 -7.12 11.51
N ASN A 48 -9.22 -6.41 10.83
CA ASN A 48 -8.99 -5.95 9.47
C ASN A 48 -9.56 -4.55 9.31
N GLY A 49 -8.69 -3.57 9.12
CA GLY A 49 -9.09 -2.17 9.03
C GLY A 49 -9.96 -1.84 7.82
N GLU A 50 -9.85 -2.61 6.72
CA GLU A 50 -10.64 -2.39 5.50
C GLU A 50 -11.78 -3.39 5.32
N PHE A 51 -11.60 -4.63 5.81
CA PHE A 51 -12.58 -5.71 5.66
C PHE A 51 -13.05 -6.24 7.03
N PRO A 52 -13.80 -5.42 7.80
CA PRO A 52 -14.25 -5.83 9.15
C PRO A 52 -15.17 -7.06 9.12
N ASN A 53 -15.80 -7.36 7.99
CA ASN A 53 -16.60 -8.56 7.78
C ASN A 53 -15.79 -9.86 7.76
N LEU A 54 -14.45 -9.80 7.69
CA LEU A 54 -13.56 -10.95 7.80
C LEU A 54 -13.20 -11.27 9.26
N GLU A 55 -13.38 -10.33 10.17
CA GLU A 55 -13.01 -10.53 11.57
C GLU A 55 -13.78 -11.70 12.18
N GLY A 56 -13.06 -12.51 12.95
CA GLY A 56 -13.56 -13.76 13.53
C GLY A 56 -13.53 -14.97 12.59
N LYS A 57 -13.41 -14.77 11.27
CA LYS A 57 -13.32 -15.87 10.30
C LYS A 57 -11.93 -16.47 10.26
N ASN A 58 -11.86 -17.77 10.01
CA ASN A 58 -10.60 -18.45 9.73
C ASN A 58 -10.35 -18.44 8.21
N LEU A 59 -9.23 -17.86 7.78
CA LEU A 59 -8.83 -17.75 6.38
C LEU A 59 -7.71 -18.72 6.01
N TRP A 60 -7.53 -19.80 6.79
CA TRP A 60 -6.47 -20.79 6.57
C TRP A 60 -6.54 -21.44 5.18
N GLU A 61 -7.76 -21.77 4.72
CA GLU A 61 -8.00 -22.38 3.41
C GLU A 61 -8.43 -21.35 2.34
N TYR A 62 -8.37 -20.06 2.66
CA TYR A 62 -8.66 -19.01 1.69
C TYR A 62 -7.46 -18.84 0.74
N THR A 63 -7.75 -18.82 -0.56
CA THR A 63 -6.77 -18.54 -1.61
C THR A 63 -7.05 -17.22 -2.30
N ASP A 64 -5.99 -16.52 -2.69
CA ASP A 64 -6.10 -15.40 -3.62
C ASP A 64 -6.36 -15.88 -5.07
N SER A 65 -6.54 -14.94 -6.00
CA SER A 65 -6.79 -15.23 -7.43
C SER A 65 -5.64 -15.96 -8.14
N LYS A 66 -4.51 -16.14 -7.47
CA LYS A 66 -3.36 -16.93 -7.98
C LYS A 66 -3.23 -18.29 -7.30
N GLY A 67 -4.15 -18.62 -6.41
CA GLY A 67 -4.15 -19.89 -5.66
C GLY A 67 -3.23 -19.87 -4.43
N THR A 68 -2.78 -18.72 -3.97
CA THR A 68 -1.91 -18.58 -2.80
C THR A 68 -2.72 -18.66 -1.51
N PHE A 69 -2.37 -19.58 -0.60
CA PHE A 69 -2.94 -19.68 0.75
C PHE A 69 -2.27 -18.67 1.70
N ILE A 70 -2.69 -17.41 1.62
CA ILE A 70 -1.99 -16.27 2.24
C ILE A 70 -1.76 -16.48 3.74
N ALA A 71 -2.80 -16.83 4.50
CA ALA A 71 -2.69 -17.01 5.95
C ALA A 71 -1.77 -18.18 6.32
N LYS A 72 -1.85 -19.27 5.56
CA LYS A 72 -1.05 -20.47 5.76
C LYS A 72 0.43 -20.23 5.47
N GLU A 73 0.73 -19.66 4.31
CA GLU A 73 2.11 -19.34 3.91
C GLU A 73 2.74 -18.34 4.85
N MET A 74 2.00 -17.30 5.25
CA MET A 74 2.51 -16.31 6.19
C MET A 74 2.84 -16.93 7.54
N SER A 75 1.96 -17.80 8.06
CA SER A 75 2.23 -18.50 9.32
C SER A 75 3.46 -19.41 9.23
N GLU A 76 3.66 -20.13 8.12
CA GLU A 76 4.86 -20.94 7.94
C GLU A 76 6.14 -20.11 7.90
N ILE A 77 6.14 -18.98 7.16
CA ILE A 77 7.29 -18.08 7.09
C ILE A 77 7.63 -17.51 8.47
N LEU A 78 6.61 -17.08 9.23
CA LEU A 78 6.79 -16.47 10.55
C LEU A 78 7.11 -17.47 11.68
N LYS A 79 7.10 -18.77 11.41
CA LYS A 79 7.68 -19.76 12.35
C LYS A 79 9.19 -19.59 12.48
N SER A 80 9.87 -19.26 11.40
CA SER A 80 11.33 -19.13 11.32
C SER A 80 11.86 -17.71 11.31
N LYS A 81 10.96 -16.71 11.15
CA LYS A 81 11.30 -15.28 11.07
C LYS A 81 10.39 -14.47 11.98
N ASP A 82 10.90 -13.37 12.51
CA ASP A 82 10.07 -12.42 13.28
C ASP A 82 9.31 -11.45 12.40
N GLU A 83 9.83 -11.19 11.19
CA GLU A 83 9.21 -10.28 10.23
C GLU A 83 9.59 -10.63 8.79
N THR A 84 8.74 -10.23 7.84
CA THR A 84 8.97 -10.46 6.41
C THR A 84 8.19 -9.48 5.56
N PHE A 85 8.69 -9.24 4.34
CA PHE A 85 7.90 -8.72 3.24
C PHE A 85 7.31 -9.88 2.46
N TYR A 86 6.09 -9.68 1.93
CA TYR A 86 5.41 -10.69 1.14
C TYR A 86 4.50 -10.05 0.10
N GLU A 87 4.25 -10.74 -1.01
CA GLU A 87 3.40 -10.30 -2.11
C GLU A 87 2.23 -11.27 -2.27
N TRP A 88 1.01 -10.74 -2.42
CA TRP A 88 -0.20 -11.52 -2.68
C TRP A 88 -1.19 -10.71 -3.51
N TYR A 89 -2.29 -11.32 -3.91
CA TYR A 89 -3.40 -10.63 -4.55
C TYR A 89 -4.53 -10.42 -3.56
N TRP A 90 -5.11 -9.22 -3.58
CA TRP A 90 -6.18 -8.85 -2.67
C TRP A 90 -7.08 -7.77 -3.27
N LYS A 91 -8.34 -7.71 -2.83
CA LYS A 91 -9.30 -6.66 -3.19
C LYS A 91 -8.91 -5.35 -2.53
N GLU A 92 -9.23 -4.21 -3.19
CA GLU A 92 -9.02 -2.89 -2.58
C GLU A 92 -10.13 -2.56 -1.58
N SER A 93 -11.37 -2.98 -1.89
CA SER A 93 -12.53 -2.80 -1.02
C SER A 93 -13.41 -4.05 -1.01
N SER A 94 -14.35 -4.11 -0.08
CA SER A 94 -15.31 -5.22 0.03
C SER A 94 -16.26 -5.33 -1.18
N ASN A 95 -16.41 -4.26 -1.96
CA ASN A 95 -17.26 -4.20 -3.14
C ASN A 95 -16.54 -4.56 -4.44
N ASP A 96 -15.22 -4.71 -4.40
CA ASP A 96 -14.44 -5.11 -5.58
C ASP A 96 -14.58 -6.60 -5.85
N GLU A 97 -14.71 -6.94 -7.12
CA GLU A 97 -14.61 -8.34 -7.58
C GLU A 97 -13.19 -8.71 -7.99
N THR A 98 -12.39 -7.71 -8.36
CA THR A 98 -11.02 -7.89 -8.83
C THR A 98 -10.01 -7.78 -7.70
N GLU A 99 -9.05 -8.69 -7.67
CA GLU A 99 -7.90 -8.63 -6.80
C GLU A 99 -6.70 -8.02 -7.54
N TYR A 100 -5.93 -7.20 -6.81
CA TYR A 100 -4.75 -6.53 -7.31
C TYR A 100 -3.52 -6.95 -6.51
N LYS A 101 -2.36 -6.90 -7.13
CA LYS A 101 -1.10 -7.22 -6.47
C LYS A 101 -0.86 -6.25 -5.31
N LYS A 102 -0.72 -6.82 -4.12
CA LYS A 102 -0.44 -6.14 -2.86
C LYS A 102 0.93 -6.56 -2.34
N ILE A 103 1.70 -5.59 -1.87
CA ILE A 103 3.00 -5.82 -1.24
C ILE A 103 2.87 -5.38 0.21
N GLY A 104 3.20 -6.27 1.14
CA GLY A 104 3.05 -5.97 2.55
C GLY A 104 4.22 -6.35 3.41
N PHE A 105 4.20 -5.81 4.61
CA PHE A 105 5.09 -6.11 5.69
C PHE A 105 4.31 -6.81 6.81
N PHE A 106 4.88 -7.89 7.33
CA PHE A 106 4.30 -8.71 8.37
C PHE A 106 5.29 -8.85 9.53
N LYS A 107 4.76 -8.78 10.74
CA LYS A 107 5.56 -8.91 11.96
C LYS A 107 4.84 -9.78 12.99
N LYS A 108 5.58 -10.76 13.50
CA LYS A 108 5.10 -11.67 14.54
C LYS A 108 4.93 -10.94 15.87
N ILE A 109 3.90 -11.33 16.62
CA ILE A 109 3.63 -10.93 17.99
C ILE A 109 3.67 -12.21 18.85
N PRO A 110 4.86 -12.66 19.29
CA PRO A 110 5.02 -13.98 19.90
C PRO A 110 4.17 -14.18 21.16
N THR A 111 4.02 -13.15 21.98
CA THR A 111 3.27 -13.19 23.23
C THR A 111 1.77 -13.48 23.06
N LEU A 112 1.22 -13.23 21.85
CA LEU A 112 -0.19 -13.43 21.53
C LEU A 112 -0.41 -14.56 20.52
N ASN A 113 0.65 -15.24 20.09
CA ASN A 113 0.62 -16.21 18.98
C ASN A 113 -0.08 -15.66 17.72
N MET A 114 0.22 -14.40 17.39
CA MET A 114 -0.38 -13.64 16.31
C MET A 114 0.68 -12.99 15.43
N TYR A 115 0.23 -12.44 14.31
CA TYR A 115 1.02 -11.51 13.52
C TYR A 115 0.18 -10.30 13.09
N ILE A 116 0.84 -9.16 12.99
CA ILE A 116 0.27 -7.94 12.42
C ILE A 116 0.87 -7.72 11.03
N GLY A 117 0.07 -7.22 10.12
CA GLY A 117 0.52 -6.87 8.79
C GLY A 117 -0.11 -5.60 8.28
N THR A 118 0.52 -5.09 7.24
CA THR A 118 0.06 -3.95 6.44
C THR A 118 0.54 -4.11 5.02
N GLY A 119 0.00 -3.33 4.09
CA GLY A 119 0.48 -3.36 2.71
C GLY A 119 -0.13 -2.27 1.86
N TYR A 120 0.42 -2.12 0.67
CA TYR A 120 -0.05 -1.20 -0.36
C TYR A 120 -0.22 -1.95 -1.70
N TYR A 121 -1.08 -1.43 -2.56
CA TYR A 121 -1.27 -1.97 -3.90
C TYR A 121 -0.19 -1.42 -4.84
N GLU A 122 0.46 -2.33 -5.60
CA GLU A 122 1.59 -1.98 -6.47
C GLU A 122 1.21 -0.88 -7.46
N LYS A 123 0.01 -0.95 -8.05
CA LYS A 123 -0.50 0.05 -8.99
C LYS A 123 -0.59 1.45 -8.34
N ASN A 124 -1.14 1.53 -7.13
CA ASN A 124 -1.35 2.79 -6.44
C ASN A 124 -0.02 3.42 -6.01
N PHE A 125 0.93 2.59 -5.58
CA PHE A 125 2.27 3.05 -5.25
C PHE A 125 3.02 3.65 -6.46
N LYS A 126 2.93 2.99 -7.63
CA LYS A 126 3.52 3.51 -8.87
C LYS A 126 2.92 4.87 -9.25
N GLU A 127 1.59 4.97 -9.28
CA GLU A 127 0.91 6.23 -9.60
C GLU A 127 1.24 7.37 -8.62
N GLN A 128 1.20 7.10 -7.33
CA GLN A 128 1.52 8.09 -6.30
C GLN A 128 2.98 8.55 -6.38
N THR A 129 3.90 7.60 -6.62
CA THR A 129 5.33 7.90 -6.79
C THR A 129 5.56 8.77 -8.02
N GLN A 130 4.92 8.44 -9.15
CA GLN A 130 4.99 9.23 -10.37
C GLN A 130 4.47 10.65 -10.14
N LYS A 131 3.27 10.80 -9.56
CA LYS A 131 2.69 12.12 -9.22
C LYS A 131 3.62 12.95 -8.31
N ARG A 132 4.22 12.30 -7.31
CA ARG A 132 5.15 12.95 -6.38
C ARG A 132 6.43 13.43 -7.08
N ILE A 133 7.00 12.62 -7.98
CA ILE A 133 8.19 12.96 -8.75
C ILE A 133 7.87 14.12 -9.69
N LEU A 134 6.78 14.05 -10.46
CA LEU A 134 6.36 15.10 -11.38
C LEU A 134 6.13 16.43 -10.65
N LYS A 135 5.48 16.38 -9.47
CA LYS A 135 5.29 17.58 -8.63
C LYS A 135 6.63 18.19 -8.19
N LYS A 136 7.60 17.37 -7.79
CA LYS A 136 8.95 17.86 -7.41
C LYS A 136 9.64 18.49 -8.61
N LEU A 137 9.60 17.86 -9.78
CA LEU A 137 10.23 18.36 -11.00
C LEU A 137 9.60 19.66 -11.50
N ASN A 138 8.27 19.79 -11.44
CA ASN A 138 7.57 21.04 -11.78
C ASN A 138 7.91 22.22 -10.84
N ASN A 139 8.33 21.94 -9.62
CA ASN A 139 8.76 22.94 -8.65
C ASN A 139 10.28 23.16 -8.62
N PHE A 140 11.03 22.35 -9.35
CA PHE A 140 12.48 22.45 -9.40
C PHE A 140 12.90 23.65 -10.26
N LYS A 141 13.75 24.51 -9.70
CA LYS A 141 14.24 25.72 -10.42
C LYS A 141 15.69 25.51 -10.80
N LEU A 142 15.97 25.62 -12.08
CA LEU A 142 17.31 25.72 -12.63
C LEU A 142 17.69 27.21 -12.79
N LYS A 143 18.98 27.48 -13.01
CA LYS A 143 19.45 28.82 -13.38
C LYS A 143 19.06 29.11 -14.83
N ALA A 144 18.49 30.28 -15.07
CA ALA A 144 18.17 30.67 -16.43
C ALA A 144 19.43 30.69 -17.33
N PRO A 145 19.34 30.22 -18.59
CA PRO A 145 18.15 29.87 -19.35
C PRO A 145 17.73 28.40 -19.25
N GLU A 146 18.30 27.61 -18.34
CA GLU A 146 18.03 26.16 -18.23
C GLU A 146 16.63 25.86 -17.70
N TYR A 147 16.00 24.80 -18.23
CA TYR A 147 14.72 24.31 -17.75
C TYR A 147 14.56 22.81 -17.99
N ILE A 148 13.60 22.20 -17.28
CA ILE A 148 13.23 20.78 -17.44
C ILE A 148 11.87 20.73 -18.11
N PHE A 149 11.74 19.81 -19.09
CA PHE A 149 10.45 19.40 -19.64
C PHE A 149 10.38 17.88 -19.71
N ILE A 150 9.17 17.34 -19.54
CA ILE A 150 8.89 15.91 -19.67
C ILE A 150 7.58 15.76 -20.41
N TYR A 151 7.58 14.86 -21.39
CA TYR A 151 6.39 14.41 -22.09
C TYR A 151 6.19 12.91 -21.85
N ASP A 152 4.95 12.44 -21.87
CA ASP A 152 4.70 11.02 -21.98
C ASP A 152 4.85 10.55 -23.44
N LEU A 153 4.73 9.23 -23.68
CA LEU A 153 4.86 8.65 -25.00
C LEU A 153 3.73 9.04 -25.97
N ASN A 154 2.65 9.65 -25.46
CA ASN A 154 1.56 10.21 -26.27
C ASN A 154 1.74 11.71 -26.52
N GLY A 155 2.86 12.30 -26.10
CA GLY A 155 3.18 13.71 -26.27
C GLY A 155 2.48 14.65 -25.29
N ILE A 156 1.89 14.13 -24.19
CA ILE A 156 1.28 14.97 -23.16
C ILE A 156 2.37 15.58 -22.28
N SER A 157 2.34 16.91 -22.13
CA SER A 157 3.29 17.66 -21.32
C SER A 157 3.05 17.41 -19.81
N LEU A 158 3.97 16.72 -19.15
CA LEU A 158 3.90 16.36 -17.73
C LEU A 158 4.70 17.33 -16.84
N VAL A 159 5.80 17.86 -17.36
CA VAL A 159 6.63 18.88 -16.71
C VAL A 159 6.97 19.94 -17.73
N ASN A 160 6.73 21.21 -17.40
CA ASN A 160 7.05 22.32 -18.29
C ASN A 160 7.19 23.62 -17.47
N PRO A 161 8.19 24.48 -17.75
CA PRO A 161 8.32 25.77 -17.10
C PRO A 161 7.12 26.70 -17.38
N LYS A 162 6.49 26.55 -18.53
CA LYS A 162 5.25 27.25 -18.91
C LYS A 162 4.07 26.43 -18.43
N LYS A 163 3.45 26.85 -17.34
CA LYS A 163 2.35 26.11 -16.67
C LYS A 163 1.13 25.89 -17.57
N GLU A 164 0.86 26.82 -18.47
CA GLU A 164 -0.23 26.75 -19.46
C GLU A 164 -0.06 25.58 -20.46
N LEU A 165 1.14 25.03 -20.57
CA LEU A 165 1.41 23.89 -21.44
C LEU A 165 1.23 22.53 -20.75
N LEU A 166 1.11 22.50 -19.41
CA LEU A 166 0.90 21.25 -18.67
C LEU A 166 -0.43 20.59 -19.06
N GLY A 167 -0.39 19.29 -19.32
CA GLY A 167 -1.55 18.50 -19.76
C GLY A 167 -1.92 18.68 -21.23
N THR A 168 -1.27 19.57 -21.98
CA THR A 168 -1.53 19.70 -23.42
C THR A 168 -0.78 18.63 -24.22
N ASN A 169 -1.41 18.18 -25.31
CA ASN A 169 -0.75 17.29 -26.27
C ASN A 169 0.18 18.10 -27.18
N ARG A 170 1.44 17.71 -27.19
CA ARG A 170 2.49 18.37 -27.96
C ARG A 170 3.09 17.50 -29.07
N TYR A 171 2.47 16.34 -29.32
CA TYR A 171 3.02 15.34 -30.23
C TYR A 171 3.27 15.86 -31.65
N ASN A 172 2.34 16.68 -32.19
CA ASN A 172 2.40 17.21 -33.55
C ASN A 172 2.92 18.64 -33.64
N ILE A 173 3.59 19.15 -32.60
CA ILE A 173 4.13 20.51 -32.64
C ILE A 173 5.50 20.48 -33.30
N GLN A 174 5.64 21.30 -34.33
CA GLN A 174 6.90 21.54 -35.02
C GLN A 174 7.64 22.76 -34.40
N SER A 175 8.96 22.73 -34.48
CA SER A 175 9.78 23.92 -34.23
C SER A 175 9.45 25.01 -35.27
N GLU A 176 9.74 26.29 -34.95
CA GLU A 176 9.47 27.43 -35.84
C GLU A 176 10.15 27.29 -37.21
N ASP A 177 11.30 26.59 -37.27
CA ASP A 177 12.03 26.26 -38.50
C ASP A 177 11.57 24.97 -39.17
N GLY A 178 10.60 24.23 -38.57
CA GLY A 178 10.06 22.98 -39.10
C GLY A 178 11.02 21.76 -39.06
N GLN A 179 12.20 21.91 -38.43
CA GLN A 179 13.24 20.85 -38.43
C GLN A 179 13.03 19.81 -37.34
N PHE A 180 12.28 20.12 -36.30
CA PHE A 180 12.03 19.23 -35.18
C PHE A 180 10.54 19.02 -34.93
N ASN A 181 10.17 17.76 -34.74
CA ASN A 181 8.82 17.35 -34.33
C ASN A 181 8.95 16.28 -33.22
N LEU A 182 8.14 16.37 -32.19
CA LEU A 182 8.11 15.40 -31.10
C LEU A 182 7.65 13.99 -31.51
N SER A 183 7.06 13.85 -32.71
CA SER A 183 6.60 12.58 -33.28
C SER A 183 7.67 11.83 -34.09
N ASN A 184 8.85 12.40 -34.29
CA ASN A 184 9.97 11.79 -35.02
C ASN A 184 11.07 11.31 -34.07
#